data_9c303f2669948f0dcaf805e634384a68
#
_entry.id   9c303f2669948f0dcaf805e634384a68
#
_cell.length_a   1.000
_cell.length_b   1.000
_cell.length_c   1.000
_cell.angle_alpha   90.00
_cell.angle_beta   90.00
_cell.angle_gamma   90.00
#
_symmetry.space_group_name_H-M   'P 1'
#
loop_
_entity.id
_entity.type
_entity.pdbx_description
1 polymer ?
#
loop_
_entity_poly.entity_id
_entity_poly.type
_entity_poly.pdbx_seq_one_letter_code
_entity_poly.pdbx_strand_id
1 'polypeptide(L)'
;MIELIIPSIMTMMTAATPLMFAATGELICERSGVLNLGVEGMMLIGAVFGFAAAAVTGNATLGLLVAAMSGASAALIFAILTLNLLSNQVATGLALTIFGTGLSALVGVDYVGENIDPVSYTHLRAHET
;
A
#
# COMPACT_ATOMS: atom_id res chain seq x y z
N MET A 1 -3.18 33.42 3.22
CA MET A 1 -3.13 32.63 1.97
C MET A 1 -1.94 31.68 1.90
N ILE A 2 -0.72 32.14 2.15
CA ILE A 2 0.50 31.29 2.15
C ILE A 2 0.43 30.18 3.22
N GLU A 3 -0.14 30.48 4.37
CA GLU A 3 -0.30 29.50 5.48
C GLU A 3 -1.24 28.33 5.15
N LEU A 4 -2.11 28.49 4.15
CA LEU A 4 -2.98 27.42 3.68
C LEU A 4 -2.37 26.66 2.49
N ILE A 5 -1.57 27.34 1.68
CA ILE A 5 -0.98 26.77 0.45
C ILE A 5 0.11 25.75 0.81
N ILE A 6 1.02 26.08 1.74
CA ILE A 6 2.13 25.20 2.11
C ILE A 6 1.64 23.86 2.67
N PRO A 7 0.74 23.81 3.67
CA PRO A 7 0.22 22.53 4.17
C PRO A 7 -0.52 21.74 3.10
N SER A 8 -1.27 22.42 2.22
CA SER A 8 -1.99 21.77 1.12
C SER A 8 -1.03 21.09 0.15
N ILE A 9 0.04 21.77 -0.26
CA ILE A 9 1.05 21.18 -1.15
C ILE A 9 1.75 20.00 -0.48
N MET A 10 2.12 20.12 0.80
CA MET A 10 2.74 19.01 1.53
C MET A 10 1.83 17.79 1.62
N THR A 11 0.55 18.01 1.91
CA THR A 11 -0.45 16.92 1.94
C THR A 11 -0.60 16.26 0.56
N MET A 12 -0.65 17.06 -0.50
CA MET A 12 -0.72 16.53 -1.87
C MET A 12 0.52 15.72 -2.24
N MET A 13 1.71 16.17 -1.88
CA MET A 13 2.96 15.44 -2.14
C MET A 13 2.99 14.10 -1.37
N THR A 14 2.58 14.11 -0.10
CA THR A 14 2.53 12.90 0.72
C THR A 14 1.52 11.89 0.17
N ALA A 15 0.34 12.34 -0.24
CA ALA A 15 -0.68 11.49 -0.83
C ALA A 15 -0.30 10.96 -2.22
N ALA A 16 0.42 11.75 -3.01
CA ALA A 16 0.84 11.36 -4.35
C ALA A 16 1.95 10.30 -4.37
N THR A 17 2.79 10.25 -3.34
CA THR A 17 3.95 9.33 -3.29
C THR A 17 3.57 7.86 -3.49
N PRO A 18 2.64 7.25 -2.73
CA PRO A 18 2.25 5.85 -2.94
C PRO A 18 1.61 5.62 -4.31
N LEU A 19 0.86 6.60 -4.83
CA LEU A 19 0.26 6.51 -6.16
C LEU A 19 1.31 6.49 -7.27
N MET A 20 2.40 7.25 -7.13
CA MET A 20 3.51 7.24 -8.09
C MET A 20 4.23 5.89 -8.12
N PHE A 21 4.45 5.26 -6.97
CA PHE A 21 5.02 3.91 -6.91
C PHE A 21 4.09 2.89 -7.58
N ALA A 22 2.79 2.94 -7.29
CA ALA A 22 1.81 2.07 -7.91
C ALA A 22 1.75 2.26 -9.44
N ALA A 23 1.69 3.51 -9.91
CA ALA A 23 1.69 3.84 -11.34
C ALA A 23 2.97 3.38 -12.05
N THR A 24 4.12 3.47 -11.39
CA THR A 24 5.39 2.99 -11.94
C THR A 24 5.37 1.46 -12.08
N GLY A 25 4.86 0.74 -11.09
CA GLY A 25 4.67 -0.71 -11.15
C GLY A 25 3.72 -1.13 -12.27
N GLU A 26 2.60 -0.43 -12.41
CA GLU A 26 1.62 -0.68 -13.47
C GLU A 26 2.21 -0.41 -14.87
N LEU A 27 2.95 0.67 -15.03
CA LEU A 27 3.62 0.97 -16.29
C LEU A 27 4.59 -0.15 -16.74
N ILE A 28 5.29 -0.78 -15.79
CA ILE A 28 6.18 -1.91 -16.07
C ILE A 28 5.36 -3.13 -16.51
N CYS A 29 4.25 -3.42 -15.83
CA CYS A 29 3.34 -4.51 -16.19
C CYS A 29 2.75 -4.31 -17.58
N GLU A 30 2.22 -3.13 -17.89
CA GLU A 30 1.65 -2.81 -19.20
C GLU A 30 2.68 -2.90 -20.33
N ARG A 31 3.90 -2.43 -20.10
CA ARG A 31 4.99 -2.58 -21.08
C ARG A 31 5.39 -4.03 -21.34
N SER A 32 5.14 -4.91 -20.38
CA SER A 32 5.31 -6.35 -20.53
C SER A 32 4.13 -7.05 -21.19
N GLY A 33 3.08 -6.29 -21.56
CA GLY A 33 1.88 -6.83 -22.19
C GLY A 33 0.84 -7.40 -21.19
N VAL A 34 0.99 -7.09 -19.91
CA VAL A 34 0.07 -7.54 -18.86
C VAL A 34 -0.73 -6.35 -18.32
N LEU A 35 -2.04 -6.40 -18.46
CA LEU A 35 -2.95 -5.39 -17.90
C LEU A 35 -3.33 -5.78 -16.47
N ASN A 36 -2.84 -5.02 -15.49
CA ASN A 36 -3.05 -5.31 -14.07
C ASN A 36 -4.06 -4.34 -13.43
N LEU A 37 -5.34 -4.65 -13.50
CA LEU A 37 -6.38 -3.90 -12.80
C LEU A 37 -6.49 -4.24 -11.30
N GLY A 38 -5.61 -5.10 -10.79
CA GLY A 38 -5.58 -5.51 -9.39
C GLY A 38 -4.66 -4.68 -8.49
N VAL A 39 -3.98 -3.66 -9.02
CA VAL A 39 -3.00 -2.86 -8.28
C VAL A 39 -3.60 -2.20 -7.04
N GLU A 40 -4.84 -1.73 -7.11
CA GLU A 40 -5.54 -1.15 -5.96
C GLU A 40 -5.76 -2.19 -4.85
N GLY A 41 -6.16 -3.41 -5.20
CA GLY A 41 -6.28 -4.51 -4.23
C GLY A 41 -4.96 -4.89 -3.59
N MET A 42 -3.87 -4.91 -4.37
CA MET A 42 -2.51 -5.16 -3.85
C MET A 42 -2.07 -4.07 -2.88
N MET A 43 -2.38 -2.80 -3.17
CA MET A 43 -2.10 -1.67 -2.28
C MET A 43 -2.86 -1.78 -0.96
N LEU A 44 -4.15 -2.13 -1.01
CA LEU A 44 -4.98 -2.30 0.19
C LEU A 44 -4.49 -3.46 1.07
N ILE A 45 -4.11 -4.59 0.47
CA ILE A 45 -3.51 -5.72 1.18
C ILE A 45 -2.20 -5.28 1.84
N GLY A 46 -1.32 -4.62 1.09
CA GLY A 46 -0.06 -4.08 1.63
C GLY A 46 -0.30 -3.13 2.80
N ALA A 47 -1.22 -2.19 2.64
CA ALA A 47 -1.53 -1.19 3.65
C ALA A 47 -2.04 -1.80 4.96
N VAL A 48 -3.01 -2.73 4.90
CA VAL A 48 -3.63 -3.29 6.11
C VAL A 48 -2.66 -4.18 6.88
N PHE A 49 -1.89 -5.05 6.20
CA PHE A 49 -0.91 -5.90 6.87
C PHE A 49 0.29 -5.11 7.38
N GLY A 50 0.73 -4.10 6.64
CA GLY A 50 1.79 -3.21 7.09
C GLY A 50 1.40 -2.40 8.32
N PHE A 51 0.17 -1.86 8.33
CA PHE A 51 -0.36 -1.16 9.49
C PHE A 51 -0.49 -2.09 10.70
N ALA A 52 -1.08 -3.26 10.53
CA ALA A 52 -1.23 -4.26 11.59
C ALA A 52 0.13 -4.65 12.20
N ALA A 53 1.13 -4.90 11.36
CA ALA A 53 2.48 -5.23 11.82
C ALA A 53 3.13 -4.06 12.58
N ALA A 54 2.98 -2.83 12.12
CA ALA A 54 3.49 -1.66 12.81
C ALA A 54 2.77 -1.42 14.14
N ALA A 55 1.45 -1.60 14.20
CA ALA A 55 0.66 -1.46 15.43
C ALA A 55 1.06 -2.50 16.50
N VAL A 56 1.22 -3.77 16.10
CA VAL A 56 1.58 -4.84 17.04
C VAL A 56 3.03 -4.74 17.50
N THR A 57 3.96 -4.37 16.62
CA THR A 57 5.40 -4.35 16.93
C THR A 57 5.92 -3.02 17.44
N GLY A 58 5.15 -1.94 17.26
CA GLY A 58 5.61 -0.57 17.53
C GLY A 58 6.74 -0.11 16.61
N ASN A 59 7.00 -0.81 15.50
CA ASN A 59 8.13 -0.55 14.61
C ASN A 59 7.65 -0.29 13.17
N ALA A 60 7.74 0.97 12.76
CA ALA A 60 7.32 1.40 11.42
C ALA A 60 8.13 0.74 10.30
N THR A 61 9.40 0.44 10.52
CA THR A 61 10.26 -0.22 9.51
C THR A 61 9.80 -1.66 9.27
N LEU A 62 9.45 -2.40 10.31
CA LEU A 62 8.86 -3.73 10.17
C LEU A 62 7.51 -3.66 9.47
N GLY A 63 6.68 -2.68 9.80
CA GLY A 63 5.42 -2.44 9.10
C GLY A 63 5.62 -2.24 7.60
N LEU A 64 6.60 -1.43 7.20
CA LEU A 64 6.93 -1.19 5.79
C LEU A 64 7.40 -2.47 5.07
N LEU A 65 8.23 -3.29 5.72
CA LEU A 65 8.67 -4.57 5.16
C LEU A 65 7.51 -5.54 4.97
N VAL A 66 6.63 -5.65 5.97
CA VAL A 66 5.44 -6.50 5.88
C VAL A 66 4.48 -6.00 4.80
N ALA A 67 4.30 -4.68 4.68
CA ALA A 67 3.52 -4.08 3.59
C ALA A 67 4.05 -4.47 2.21
N ALA A 68 5.37 -4.34 2.01
CA ALA A 68 6.02 -4.70 0.75
C ALA A 68 5.88 -6.20 0.44
N MET A 69 6.08 -7.07 1.43
CA MET A 69 5.96 -8.52 1.26
C MET A 69 4.53 -8.97 0.97
N SER A 70 3.54 -8.42 1.67
CA SER A 70 2.13 -8.77 1.45
C SER A 70 1.62 -8.27 0.10
N GLY A 71 1.96 -7.07 -0.31
CA GLY A 71 1.66 -6.56 -1.64
C GLY A 71 2.34 -7.37 -2.74
N ALA A 72 3.62 -7.73 -2.57
CA ALA A 72 4.36 -8.59 -3.50
C ALA A 72 3.75 -10.00 -3.60
N SER A 73 3.26 -10.57 -2.50
CA SER A 73 2.57 -11.87 -2.49
C SER A 73 1.26 -11.81 -3.31
N ALA A 74 0.49 -10.73 -3.16
CA ALA A 74 -0.71 -10.52 -3.96
C ALA A 74 -0.39 -10.36 -5.45
N ALA A 75 0.68 -9.63 -5.79
CA ALA A 75 1.17 -9.50 -7.16
C ALA A 75 1.64 -10.84 -7.74
N LEU A 76 2.30 -11.68 -6.94
CA LEU A 76 2.72 -13.02 -7.35
C LEU A 76 1.52 -13.92 -7.65
N ILE A 77 0.45 -13.87 -6.84
CA ILE A 77 -0.79 -14.60 -7.09
C ILE A 77 -1.39 -14.15 -8.42
N PHE A 78 -1.48 -12.85 -8.65
CA PHE A 78 -1.96 -12.30 -9.93
C PHE A 78 -1.12 -12.80 -11.11
N ALA A 79 0.21 -12.75 -10.99
CA ALA A 79 1.13 -13.20 -12.03
C ALA A 79 0.95 -14.70 -12.34
N ILE A 80 0.83 -15.55 -11.34
CA ILE A 80 0.59 -17.00 -11.53
C ILE A 80 -0.72 -17.23 -12.27
N LEU A 81 -1.79 -16.56 -11.87
CA LEU A 81 -3.10 -16.71 -12.50
C LEU A 81 -3.11 -16.24 -13.96
N THR A 82 -2.46 -15.11 -14.24
CA THR A 82 -2.50 -14.50 -15.57
C THR A 82 -1.46 -15.07 -16.53
N LEU A 83 -0.27 -15.39 -16.06
CA LEU A 83 0.84 -15.86 -16.91
C LEU A 83 0.91 -17.38 -17.00
N ASN A 84 0.71 -18.10 -15.91
CA ASN A 84 0.81 -19.55 -15.91
C ASN A 84 -0.51 -20.24 -16.23
N LEU A 85 -1.62 -19.76 -15.64
CA LEU A 85 -2.96 -20.31 -15.86
C LEU A 85 -3.69 -19.62 -17.02
N LEU A 86 -3.08 -18.61 -17.63
CA LEU A 86 -3.62 -17.87 -18.78
C LEU A 86 -5.05 -17.35 -18.55
N SER A 87 -5.38 -17.00 -17.31
CA SER A 87 -6.67 -16.44 -16.97
C SER A 87 -6.84 -15.03 -17.56
N ASN A 88 -8.11 -14.60 -17.72
CA ASN A 88 -8.40 -13.26 -18.19
C ASN A 88 -7.83 -12.20 -17.22
N GLN A 89 -6.89 -11.37 -17.69
CA GLN A 89 -6.18 -10.39 -16.90
C GLN A 89 -7.10 -9.36 -16.24
N VAL A 90 -8.10 -8.88 -16.97
CA VAL A 90 -9.08 -7.91 -16.47
C VAL A 90 -9.93 -8.51 -15.35
N ALA A 91 -10.50 -9.68 -15.59
CA ALA A 91 -11.34 -10.36 -14.60
C ALA A 91 -10.54 -10.73 -13.35
N THR A 92 -9.32 -11.24 -13.51
CA THR A 92 -8.44 -11.60 -12.38
C THR A 92 -8.03 -10.36 -11.58
N GLY A 93 -7.70 -9.25 -12.26
CA GLY A 93 -7.35 -7.99 -11.60
C GLY A 93 -8.51 -7.42 -10.79
N LEU A 94 -9.72 -7.35 -11.38
CA LEU A 94 -10.92 -6.89 -10.68
C LEU A 94 -11.28 -7.80 -9.49
N ALA A 95 -11.17 -9.12 -9.65
CA ALA A 95 -11.39 -10.06 -8.55
C ALA A 95 -10.41 -9.81 -7.40
N LEU A 96 -9.13 -9.54 -7.71
CA LEU A 96 -8.12 -9.24 -6.71
C LEU A 96 -8.40 -7.89 -6.00
N THR A 97 -8.90 -6.89 -6.72
CA THR A 97 -9.31 -5.61 -6.12
C THR A 97 -10.47 -5.80 -5.14
N ILE A 98 -11.50 -6.55 -5.52
CA ILE A 98 -12.64 -6.86 -4.64
C ILE A 98 -12.17 -7.67 -3.43
N PHE A 99 -11.32 -8.67 -3.64
CA PHE A 99 -10.74 -9.47 -2.56
C PHE A 99 -9.90 -8.60 -1.60
N GLY A 100 -9.02 -7.75 -2.14
CA GLY A 100 -8.18 -6.85 -1.35
C GLY A 100 -9.00 -5.86 -0.51
N THR A 101 -10.08 -5.31 -1.10
CA THR A 101 -11.01 -4.42 -0.39
C THR A 101 -11.70 -5.17 0.76
N GLY A 102 -12.22 -6.35 0.52
CA GLY A 102 -12.88 -7.16 1.56
C GLY A 102 -11.91 -7.59 2.67
N LEU A 103 -10.72 -8.04 2.29
CA LEU A 103 -9.68 -8.43 3.24
C LEU A 103 -9.20 -7.26 4.09
N SER A 104 -8.98 -6.09 3.46
CA SER A 104 -8.59 -4.87 4.16
C SER A 104 -9.68 -4.41 5.15
N ALA A 105 -10.95 -4.49 4.77
CA ALA A 105 -12.06 -4.19 5.66
C ALA A 105 -12.13 -5.16 6.84
N LEU A 106 -11.95 -6.46 6.59
CA LEU A 106 -12.03 -7.50 7.63
C LEU A 106 -10.89 -7.38 8.66
N VAL A 107 -9.65 -7.27 8.19
CA VAL A 107 -8.48 -7.17 9.07
C VAL A 107 -8.39 -5.79 9.71
N GLY A 108 -8.79 -4.74 8.99
CA GLY A 108 -8.72 -3.36 9.46
C GLY A 108 -9.66 -3.03 10.61
N VAL A 109 -10.76 -3.79 10.79
CA VAL A 109 -11.73 -3.56 11.88
C VAL A 109 -11.08 -3.51 13.26
N ASP A 110 -10.13 -4.42 13.52
CA ASP A 110 -9.47 -4.54 14.83
C ASP A 110 -8.50 -3.36 15.12
N TYR A 111 -8.14 -2.60 14.08
CA TYR A 111 -7.17 -1.50 14.17
C TYR A 111 -7.81 -0.11 13.98
N VAL A 112 -9.14 -0.03 13.88
CA VAL A 112 -9.84 1.26 13.74
C VAL A 112 -9.68 2.07 15.04
N GLY A 113 -9.07 3.26 14.91
CA GLY A 113 -8.83 4.16 16.06
C GLY A 113 -7.49 3.96 16.76
N GLU A 114 -6.68 2.99 16.35
CA GLU A 114 -5.31 2.87 16.83
C GLU A 114 -4.41 3.93 16.20
N ASN A 115 -3.70 4.68 17.04
CA ASN A 115 -2.66 5.61 16.59
C ASN A 115 -1.30 4.93 16.73
N ILE A 116 -0.58 4.83 15.63
CA ILE A 116 0.84 4.45 15.67
C ILE A 116 1.63 5.72 16.01
N ASP A 117 2.30 5.73 17.16
CA ASP A 117 3.21 6.80 17.52
C ASP A 117 4.32 6.90 16.45
N PRO A 118 4.50 8.07 15.83
CA PRO A 118 5.54 8.26 14.81
C PRO A 118 6.91 8.26 15.48
N VAL A 119 7.50 7.08 15.64
CA VAL A 119 8.83 6.88 16.27
C VAL A 119 9.94 7.68 15.58
N SER A 120 9.75 8.02 14.31
CA SER A 120 10.73 8.80 13.54
C SER A 120 10.81 10.29 13.90
N TYR A 121 9.78 10.86 14.53
CA TYR A 121 9.79 12.28 14.92
C TYR A 121 10.43 12.54 16.29
N THR A 122 10.54 11.54 17.15
CA THR A 122 11.15 11.69 18.46
C THR A 122 12.67 11.79 18.40
N HIS A 123 13.33 11.20 17.42
CA HIS A 123 14.78 11.30 17.25
C HIS A 123 15.26 12.66 16.72
N LEU A 124 14.44 13.33 15.90
CA LEU A 124 14.80 14.67 15.40
C LEU A 124 14.61 15.75 16.47
N ARG A 125 13.66 15.58 17.40
CA ARG A 125 13.37 16.54 18.47
C ARG A 125 14.35 16.45 19.65
N ALA A 126 15.05 15.33 19.83
CA ALA A 126 16.06 15.16 20.88
C ALA A 126 17.35 15.94 20.61
N HIS A 127 17.55 16.43 19.39
CA HIS A 127 18.71 17.24 19.03
C HIS A 127 18.47 18.77 19.08
N GLU A 128 17.23 19.21 19.29
CA GLU A 128 16.90 20.64 19.39
C GLU A 128 16.79 21.18 20.83
N THR A 129 17.07 20.38 21.80
CA THR A 129 17.26 20.79 23.20
C THR A 129 18.68 20.52 23.64
#